data_fcbe6cf8d056789dece571378cc39349
#
_entry.id   fcbe6cf8d056789dece571378cc39349
#
_cell.length_a   1.000
_cell.length_b   1.000
_cell.length_c   1.000
_cell.angle_alpha   90.00
_cell.angle_beta   90.00
_cell.angle_gamma   90.00
#
_symmetry.space_group_name_H-M   'P 1'
#
loop_
_entity.id
_entity.type
_entity.pdbx_description
1 polymer ?
#
loop_
_entity_poly.entity_id
_entity_poly.type
_entity_poly.pdbx_seq_one_letter_code
_entity_poly.pdbx_strand_id
1 'polypeptide(L)'
;HLEGAHSYIDYNRCGTPLIEIVTKPDMTGPEEAALFMQTVQEILRYVKVTKGNLEEGNMRCDANINLNVWENGTLYHTPISEIKNLNSFRAIKDACTYEAKRQLKEFETDRQPFNAGFKVTMGWDEAKGETVVQRTKNSFVDYRFVVEPDIKPFSVSEELIARAKEAVGELPEDRLHHRADEI
;
A
#
# COMPACT_ATOMS: atom_id res chain seq x y z
N HIS A 1 24.89 3.52 -1.97
CA HIS A 1 25.46 4.77 -2.44
C HIS A 1 26.61 4.49 -3.40
N LEU A 2 26.60 5.16 -4.55
CA LEU A 2 27.65 5.03 -5.58
C LEU A 2 28.47 6.33 -5.59
N GLU A 3 29.79 6.21 -5.50
CA GLU A 3 30.70 7.34 -5.60
C GLU A 3 31.92 6.94 -6.43
N GLY A 4 32.01 7.49 -7.64
CA GLY A 4 33.02 7.11 -8.60
C GLY A 4 32.89 5.62 -9.00
N ALA A 5 33.98 4.87 -8.87
CA ALA A 5 34.04 3.43 -9.15
C ALA A 5 33.72 2.54 -7.94
N HIS A 6 33.33 3.12 -6.80
CA HIS A 6 33.09 2.39 -5.55
C HIS A 6 31.60 2.36 -5.20
N SER A 7 31.14 1.23 -4.67
CA SER A 7 29.82 1.06 -4.07
C SER A 7 29.96 0.99 -2.54
N TYR A 8 29.32 1.90 -1.85
CA TYR A 8 29.27 1.88 -0.38
C TYR A 8 27.99 1.20 0.07
N ILE A 9 28.13 0.16 0.89
CA ILE A 9 27.02 -0.66 1.38
C ILE A 9 26.83 -0.34 2.87
N ASP A 10 25.59 0.02 3.23
CA ASP A 10 25.18 0.25 4.61
C ASP A 10 24.34 -0.93 5.10
N TYR A 11 24.78 -1.59 6.16
CA TYR A 11 24.12 -2.75 6.76
C TYR A 11 23.20 -2.40 7.93
N ASN A 12 22.94 -1.13 8.24
CA ASN A 12 22.15 -0.70 9.40
C ASN A 12 20.72 -1.26 9.38
N ARG A 13 20.18 -1.58 8.21
CA ARG A 13 18.83 -2.17 8.03
C ARG A 13 18.86 -3.61 7.54
N CYS A 14 20.03 -4.24 7.55
CA CYS A 14 20.19 -5.64 7.17
C CYS A 14 19.47 -6.54 8.17
N GLY A 15 18.74 -7.53 7.68
CA GLY A 15 18.01 -8.49 8.51
C GLY A 15 16.75 -7.94 9.19
N THR A 16 16.34 -6.70 8.92
CA THR A 16 15.06 -6.19 9.41
C THR A 16 13.90 -6.90 8.71
N PRO A 17 13.02 -7.58 9.45
CA PRO A 17 11.89 -8.27 8.83
C PRO A 17 10.91 -7.27 8.22
N LEU A 18 10.32 -7.65 7.09
CA LEU A 18 9.31 -6.89 6.38
C LEU A 18 8.06 -7.74 6.18
N ILE A 19 6.89 -7.17 6.48
CA ILE A 19 5.59 -7.73 6.12
C ILE A 19 5.00 -6.84 5.04
N GLU A 20 4.57 -7.44 3.93
CA GLU A 20 3.80 -6.77 2.88
C GLU A 20 2.33 -7.21 2.98
N ILE A 21 1.44 -6.24 3.20
CA ILE A 21 -0.01 -6.45 3.25
C ILE A 21 -0.59 -5.93 1.95
N VAL A 22 -1.16 -6.82 1.14
CA VAL A 22 -1.76 -6.47 -0.15
C VAL A 22 -3.27 -6.66 -0.06
N THR A 23 -4.02 -5.59 -0.28
CA THR A 23 -5.49 -5.64 -0.30
C THR A 23 -6.01 -6.09 -1.67
N LYS A 24 -7.24 -6.58 -1.69
CA LYS A 24 -8.04 -6.63 -2.91
C LYS A 24 -8.50 -5.22 -3.29
N PRO A 25 -8.99 -5.00 -4.52
CA PRO A 25 -9.47 -3.69 -4.97
C PRO A 25 -10.90 -3.41 -4.45
N ASP A 26 -11.08 -3.45 -3.12
CA ASP A 26 -12.39 -3.30 -2.47
C ASP A 26 -12.65 -1.85 -2.01
N MET A 27 -11.60 -1.04 -1.87
CA MET A 27 -11.72 0.36 -1.46
C MET A 27 -12.24 1.22 -2.62
N THR A 28 -13.22 2.08 -2.32
CA THR A 28 -13.95 2.88 -3.31
C THR A 28 -13.61 4.36 -3.30
N GLY A 29 -12.81 4.82 -2.34
CA GLY A 29 -12.47 6.23 -2.22
C GLY A 29 -11.21 6.57 -1.44
N PRO A 30 -10.70 7.81 -1.60
CA PRO A 30 -9.49 8.28 -0.94
C PRO A 30 -9.58 8.30 0.60
N GLU A 31 -10.76 8.63 1.13
CA GLU A 31 -11.03 8.64 2.56
C GLU A 31 -10.92 7.23 3.16
N GLU A 32 -11.50 6.26 2.46
CA GLU A 32 -11.48 4.86 2.86
C GLU A 32 -10.05 4.30 2.85
N ALA A 33 -9.26 4.65 1.84
CA ALA A 33 -7.84 4.27 1.78
C ALA A 33 -7.02 4.83 2.96
N ALA A 34 -7.25 6.10 3.33
CA ALA A 34 -6.59 6.72 4.47
C ALA A 34 -7.03 6.08 5.79
N LEU A 35 -8.33 5.83 5.96
CA LEU A 35 -8.90 5.18 7.16
C LEU A 35 -8.38 3.74 7.29
N PHE A 36 -8.35 2.98 6.20
CA PHE A 36 -7.76 1.64 6.19
C PHE A 36 -6.33 1.65 6.73
N MET A 37 -5.50 2.57 6.25
CA MET A 37 -4.11 2.68 6.69
C MET A 37 -3.98 3.08 8.16
N GLN A 38 -4.89 3.92 8.68
CA GLN A 38 -4.96 4.26 10.10
C GLN A 38 -5.31 3.03 10.94
N THR A 39 -6.34 2.29 10.53
CA THR A 39 -6.78 1.07 11.24
C THR A 39 -5.67 0.01 11.26
N VAL A 40 -5.00 -0.21 10.13
CA VAL A 40 -3.86 -1.13 10.06
C VAL A 40 -2.73 -0.67 10.99
N GLN A 41 -2.41 0.63 11.03
CA GLN A 41 -1.41 1.17 11.93
C GLN A 41 -1.77 0.90 13.41
N GLU A 42 -3.03 1.14 13.79
CA GLU A 42 -3.52 0.90 15.16
C GLU A 42 -3.39 -0.56 15.56
N ILE A 43 -3.81 -1.48 14.70
CA ILE A 43 -3.67 -2.92 14.91
C ILE A 43 -2.21 -3.31 15.07
N LEU A 44 -1.34 -2.90 14.15
CA LEU A 44 0.08 -3.25 14.17
C LEU A 44 0.82 -2.70 15.40
N ARG A 45 0.43 -1.51 15.87
CA ARG A 45 0.93 -0.94 17.13
C ARG A 45 0.41 -1.70 18.34
N TYR A 46 -0.86 -2.06 18.33
CA TYR A 46 -1.49 -2.82 19.41
C TYR A 46 -0.82 -4.18 19.61
N VAL A 47 -0.62 -4.92 18.54
CA VAL A 47 0.11 -6.21 18.58
C VAL A 47 1.63 -6.06 18.69
N LYS A 48 2.15 -4.84 18.78
CA LYS A 48 3.56 -4.48 19.03
C LYS A 48 4.55 -4.98 17.96
N VAL A 49 4.12 -5.17 16.71
CA VAL A 49 5.01 -5.58 15.61
C VAL A 49 5.78 -4.42 15.00
N THR A 50 5.27 -3.20 15.11
CA THR A 50 5.94 -1.99 14.61
C THR A 50 5.54 -0.75 15.41
N LYS A 51 6.37 0.30 15.35
CA LYS A 51 5.99 1.65 15.80
C LYS A 51 4.99 2.31 14.84
N GLY A 52 4.94 1.87 13.59
CA GLY A 52 3.97 2.28 12.58
C GLY A 52 4.09 3.73 12.12
N ASN A 53 5.25 4.38 12.27
CA ASN A 53 5.44 5.76 11.86
C ASN A 53 5.75 5.80 10.36
N LEU A 54 4.86 6.40 9.57
CA LEU A 54 5.03 6.58 8.12
C LEU A 54 6.24 7.48 7.82
N GLU A 55 6.38 8.59 8.54
CA GLU A 55 7.46 9.55 8.36
C GLU A 55 8.85 8.97 8.67
N GLU A 56 8.94 8.04 9.61
CA GLU A 56 10.17 7.32 9.96
C GLU A 56 10.44 6.10 9.08
N GLY A 57 9.51 5.78 8.15
CA GLY A 57 9.61 4.61 7.28
C GLY A 57 9.45 3.26 7.99
N ASN A 58 8.87 3.24 9.22
CA ASN A 58 8.49 1.99 9.89
C ASN A 58 7.30 1.32 9.21
N MET A 59 6.51 2.09 8.49
CA MET A 59 5.39 1.69 7.67
C MET A 59 5.45 2.45 6.36
N ARG A 60 5.04 1.82 5.25
CA ARG A 60 4.99 2.44 3.93
C ARG A 60 3.65 2.11 3.30
N CYS A 61 3.21 2.98 2.40
CA CYS A 61 2.02 2.77 1.60
C CYS A 61 2.33 3.04 0.13
N ASP A 62 1.95 2.09 -0.72
CA ASP A 62 1.85 2.28 -2.16
C ASP A 62 0.38 2.13 -2.53
N ALA A 63 -0.22 3.12 -3.18
CA ALA A 63 -1.62 3.09 -3.57
C ALA A 63 -1.74 2.77 -5.06
N ASN A 64 -2.50 1.71 -5.39
CA ASN A 64 -2.86 1.38 -6.76
C ASN A 64 -4.26 1.90 -7.05
N ILE A 65 -4.40 2.75 -8.05
CA ILE A 65 -5.65 3.43 -8.39
C ILE A 65 -5.96 3.24 -9.87
N ASN A 66 -7.22 2.89 -10.13
CA ASN A 66 -7.86 3.08 -11.42
C ASN A 66 -9.33 3.45 -11.19
N LEU A 67 -9.99 3.97 -12.20
CA LEU A 67 -11.39 4.36 -12.14
C LEU A 67 -12.26 3.37 -12.91
N ASN A 68 -13.46 3.14 -12.37
CA ASN A 68 -14.58 2.53 -13.06
C ASN A 68 -15.49 3.66 -13.56
N VAL A 69 -15.52 3.89 -14.88
CA VAL A 69 -16.30 4.97 -15.49
C VAL A 69 -17.49 4.37 -16.27
N TRP A 70 -18.70 4.71 -15.86
CA TRP A 70 -19.92 4.32 -16.57
C TRP A 70 -20.30 5.40 -17.57
N GLU A 71 -20.39 5.04 -18.84
CA GLU A 71 -20.81 5.92 -19.91
C GLU A 71 -21.75 5.19 -20.87
N ASN A 72 -22.95 5.73 -21.10
CA ASN A 72 -23.97 5.16 -22.02
C ASN A 72 -24.27 3.68 -21.77
N GLY A 73 -24.26 3.25 -20.50
CA GLY A 73 -24.49 1.84 -20.09
C GLY A 73 -23.29 0.92 -20.26
N THR A 74 -22.13 1.44 -20.64
CA THR A 74 -20.88 0.69 -20.76
C THR A 74 -19.94 1.05 -19.64
N LEU A 75 -19.31 0.02 -19.02
CA LEU A 75 -18.28 0.19 -18.00
C LEU A 75 -16.89 0.24 -18.65
N TYR A 76 -16.17 1.29 -18.38
CA TYR A 76 -14.77 1.48 -18.76
C TYR A 76 -13.87 1.46 -17.53
N HIS A 77 -12.63 1.04 -17.72
CA HIS A 77 -11.60 1.09 -16.68
C HIS A 77 -10.45 1.97 -17.17
N THR A 78 -9.97 2.86 -16.32
CA THR A 78 -8.76 3.61 -16.61
C THR A 78 -7.50 2.75 -16.35
N PRO A 79 -6.35 3.08 -16.93
CA PRO A 79 -5.08 2.43 -16.60
C PRO A 79 -4.73 2.54 -15.11
N ILE A 80 -4.05 1.51 -14.58
CA ILE A 80 -3.66 1.51 -13.17
C ILE A 80 -2.46 2.44 -12.95
N SER A 81 -2.58 3.34 -11.97
CA SER A 81 -1.46 4.13 -11.44
C SER A 81 -1.06 3.62 -10.06
N GLU A 82 0.24 3.34 -9.87
CA GLU A 82 0.84 3.05 -8.57
C GLU A 82 1.47 4.31 -8.01
N ILE A 83 0.86 4.86 -6.96
CA ILE A 83 1.36 6.08 -6.32
C ILE A 83 2.30 5.69 -5.18
N LYS A 84 3.51 6.23 -5.22
CA LYS A 84 4.56 6.08 -4.22
C LYS A 84 4.80 7.38 -3.46
N ASN A 85 5.62 7.31 -2.41
CA ASN A 85 6.00 8.46 -1.61
C ASN A 85 4.86 9.04 -0.77
N LEU A 86 4.03 8.13 -0.22
CA LEU A 86 2.89 8.46 0.62
C LEU A 86 3.31 8.38 2.10
N ASN A 87 3.78 9.50 2.66
CA ASN A 87 4.43 9.55 3.97
C ASN A 87 3.49 9.96 5.12
N SER A 88 2.21 10.20 4.84
CA SER A 88 1.20 10.53 5.83
C SER A 88 -0.19 10.08 5.37
N PHE A 89 -1.14 9.93 6.29
CA PHE A 89 -2.54 9.61 5.94
C PHE A 89 -3.19 10.71 5.10
N ARG A 90 -2.80 11.96 5.35
CA ARG A 90 -3.22 13.09 4.54
C ARG A 90 -2.67 12.97 3.11
N ALA A 91 -1.38 12.66 2.96
CA ALA A 91 -0.78 12.44 1.64
C ALA A 91 -1.46 11.31 0.87
N ILE A 92 -1.85 10.21 1.55
CA ILE A 92 -2.61 9.12 0.93
C ILE A 92 -3.94 9.64 0.36
N LYS A 93 -4.75 10.34 1.18
CA LYS A 93 -6.02 10.91 0.75
C LYS A 93 -5.85 11.91 -0.39
N ASP A 94 -4.94 12.87 -0.24
CA ASP A 94 -4.74 13.96 -1.19
C ASP A 94 -4.22 13.43 -2.54
N ALA A 95 -3.24 12.52 -2.51
CA ALA A 95 -2.70 11.88 -3.70
C ALA A 95 -3.74 11.04 -4.45
N CYS A 96 -4.51 10.22 -3.72
CA CYS A 96 -5.59 9.43 -4.31
C CYS A 96 -6.68 10.32 -4.93
N THR A 97 -7.02 11.43 -4.27
CA THR A 97 -8.00 12.40 -4.77
C THR A 97 -7.51 13.09 -6.04
N TYR A 98 -6.24 13.51 -6.04
CA TYR A 98 -5.64 14.15 -7.21
C TYR A 98 -5.59 13.20 -8.40
N GLU A 99 -5.08 11.98 -8.17
CA GLU A 99 -4.90 10.98 -9.22
C GLU A 99 -6.23 10.54 -9.83
N ALA A 100 -7.28 10.37 -9.03
CA ALA A 100 -8.61 10.06 -9.54
C ALA A 100 -9.12 11.16 -10.48
N LYS A 101 -8.95 12.45 -10.13
CA LYS A 101 -9.31 13.58 -10.98
C LYS A 101 -8.47 13.64 -12.26
N ARG A 102 -7.17 13.38 -12.15
CA ARG A 102 -6.26 13.34 -13.30
C ARG A 102 -6.67 12.26 -14.30
N GLN A 103 -6.93 11.03 -13.81
CA GLN A 103 -7.35 9.91 -14.65
C GLN A 103 -8.71 10.17 -15.32
N LEU A 104 -9.66 10.77 -14.60
CA LEU A 104 -10.96 11.11 -15.18
C LEU A 104 -10.81 12.12 -16.32
N LYS A 105 -10.04 13.18 -16.11
CA LYS A 105 -9.75 14.19 -17.14
C LYS A 105 -9.05 13.59 -18.36
N GLU A 106 -8.10 12.68 -18.13
CA GLU A 106 -7.39 12.00 -19.22
C GLU A 106 -8.33 11.08 -19.99
N PHE A 107 -9.20 10.33 -19.31
CA PHE A 107 -10.24 9.48 -19.92
C PHE A 107 -11.20 10.29 -20.82
N GLU A 108 -11.56 11.49 -20.43
CA GLU A 108 -12.44 12.38 -21.23
C GLU A 108 -11.77 12.86 -22.52
N THR A 109 -10.44 12.98 -22.54
CA THR A 109 -9.66 13.51 -23.68
C THR A 109 -9.03 12.42 -24.53
N ASP A 110 -8.52 11.35 -23.91
CA ASP A 110 -7.81 10.25 -24.57
C ASP A 110 -8.11 8.93 -23.86
N ARG A 111 -9.05 8.17 -24.43
CA ARG A 111 -9.50 6.89 -23.87
C ARG A 111 -8.47 5.80 -24.09
N GLN A 112 -7.49 5.72 -23.22
CA GLN A 112 -6.55 4.61 -23.21
C GLN A 112 -7.26 3.30 -22.85
N PRO A 113 -7.06 2.20 -23.60
CA PRO A 113 -7.65 0.92 -23.25
C PRO A 113 -7.05 0.40 -21.94
N PHE A 114 -7.92 -0.15 -21.08
CA PHE A 114 -7.45 -0.83 -19.88
C PHE A 114 -6.59 -2.04 -20.25
N ASN A 115 -5.40 -2.11 -19.67
CA ASN A 115 -4.51 -3.27 -19.74
C ASN A 115 -4.01 -3.58 -18.33
N ALA A 116 -4.46 -4.69 -17.76
CA ALA A 116 -4.09 -5.11 -16.41
C ALA A 116 -2.58 -5.33 -16.23
N GLY A 117 -1.85 -5.61 -17.31
CA GLY A 117 -0.40 -5.74 -17.30
C GLY A 117 0.36 -4.41 -17.43
N PHE A 118 -0.35 -3.31 -17.66
CA PHE A 118 0.24 -1.99 -17.79
C PHE A 118 -0.01 -1.15 -16.55
N LYS A 119 1.06 -0.67 -15.94
CA LYS A 119 1.02 0.11 -14.71
C LYS A 119 1.99 1.28 -14.82
N VAL A 120 1.50 2.46 -14.52
CA VAL A 120 2.31 3.68 -14.43
C VAL A 120 2.71 3.89 -12.98
N THR A 121 4.00 4.04 -12.70
CA THR A 121 4.46 4.42 -11.36
C THR A 121 4.53 5.94 -11.27
N MET A 122 3.78 6.47 -10.32
CA MET A 122 3.66 7.88 -9.99
C MET A 122 4.32 8.15 -8.64
N GLY A 123 4.91 9.32 -8.44
CA GLY A 123 5.34 9.81 -7.14
C GLY A 123 4.45 10.94 -6.68
N TRP A 124 4.08 10.99 -5.40
CA TRP A 124 3.40 12.13 -4.82
C TRP A 124 4.41 13.26 -4.54
N ASP A 125 4.20 14.43 -5.12
CA ASP A 125 4.91 15.67 -4.82
C ASP A 125 4.03 16.50 -3.88
N GLU A 126 4.31 16.42 -2.58
CA GLU A 126 3.51 17.09 -1.55
C GLU A 126 3.60 18.62 -1.65
N ALA A 127 4.74 19.16 -2.10
CA ALA A 127 4.92 20.59 -2.23
C ALA A 127 4.08 21.18 -3.35
N LYS A 128 3.87 20.44 -4.43
CA LYS A 128 3.04 20.83 -5.56
C LYS A 128 1.60 20.37 -5.43
N GLY A 129 1.33 19.34 -4.59
CA GLY A 129 0.03 18.73 -4.46
C GLY A 129 -0.40 17.95 -5.72
N GLU A 130 0.55 17.30 -6.40
CA GLU A 130 0.31 16.58 -7.64
C GLU A 130 1.06 15.24 -7.71
N THR A 131 0.57 14.33 -8.56
CA THR A 131 1.30 13.11 -8.90
C THR A 131 2.20 13.35 -10.10
N VAL A 132 3.45 12.85 -10.05
CA VAL A 132 4.46 12.99 -11.10
C VAL A 132 4.86 11.60 -11.60
N VAL A 133 4.89 11.42 -12.92
CA VAL A 133 5.33 10.15 -13.53
C VAL A 133 6.79 9.88 -13.18
N GLN A 134 7.06 8.74 -12.56
CA GLN A 134 8.42 8.27 -12.28
C GLN A 134 8.92 7.29 -13.32
N ARG A 135 8.09 6.31 -13.69
CA ARG A 135 8.40 5.33 -14.75
C ARG A 135 7.15 4.64 -15.28
N THR A 136 7.21 4.16 -16.49
CA THR A 136 6.23 3.26 -17.10
C THR A 136 6.79 1.83 -17.14
N LYS A 137 6.01 0.86 -16.66
CA LYS A 137 6.38 -0.57 -16.71
C LYS A 137 5.47 -1.31 -17.66
N ASN A 138 6.07 -2.06 -18.59
CA ASN A 138 5.35 -2.89 -19.57
C ASN A 138 5.30 -4.37 -19.19
N SER A 139 5.79 -4.77 -18.01
CA SER A 139 5.77 -6.17 -17.56
C SER A 139 5.48 -6.27 -16.06
N PHE A 140 4.59 -7.19 -15.75
CA PHE A 140 4.30 -7.59 -14.37
C PHE A 140 5.37 -8.61 -13.93
N VAL A 141 6.40 -8.16 -13.26
CA VAL A 141 7.26 -9.07 -12.49
C VAL A 141 6.88 -8.92 -11.02
N ASP A 142 6.20 -9.93 -10.51
CA ASP A 142 5.82 -9.97 -9.10
C ASP A 142 6.98 -10.56 -8.29
N TYR A 143 7.75 -9.70 -7.65
CA TYR A 143 8.90 -10.09 -6.83
C TYR A 143 8.51 -10.64 -5.44
N ARG A 144 7.23 -10.59 -5.06
CA ARG A 144 6.78 -11.00 -3.72
C ARG A 144 6.94 -12.49 -3.46
N PHE A 145 7.03 -13.30 -4.50
CA PHE A 145 7.15 -14.76 -4.42
C PHE A 145 8.53 -15.28 -4.78
N VAL A 146 9.53 -14.39 -4.85
CA VAL A 146 10.91 -14.81 -5.03
C VAL A 146 11.39 -15.45 -3.73
N VAL A 147 11.79 -16.72 -3.80
CA VAL A 147 12.37 -17.43 -2.66
C VAL A 147 13.71 -16.78 -2.33
N GLU A 148 13.86 -16.37 -1.07
CA GLU A 148 15.13 -15.85 -0.55
C GLU A 148 16.17 -16.98 -0.51
N PRO A 149 17.27 -16.91 -1.27
CA PRO A 149 18.21 -18.02 -1.38
C PRO A 149 18.98 -18.30 -0.09
N ASP A 150 19.11 -17.29 0.78
CA ASP A 150 19.87 -17.40 2.04
C ASP A 150 19.01 -17.91 3.21
N ILE A 151 17.70 -18.05 3.02
CA ILE A 151 16.77 -18.55 4.05
C ILE A 151 16.23 -19.92 3.64
N LYS A 152 16.49 -20.93 4.48
CA LYS A 152 15.93 -22.26 4.26
C LYS A 152 14.42 -22.26 4.47
N PRO A 153 13.65 -23.03 3.67
CA PRO A 153 12.22 -23.21 3.94
C PRO A 153 12.00 -23.71 5.37
N PHE A 154 11.02 -23.14 6.05
CA PHE A 154 10.59 -23.58 7.37
C PHE A 154 9.06 -23.78 7.39
N SER A 155 8.60 -24.67 8.24
CA SER A 155 7.17 -24.94 8.42
C SER A 155 6.66 -24.22 9.66
N VAL A 156 5.53 -23.54 9.52
CA VAL A 156 4.82 -22.95 10.65
C VAL A 156 3.99 -24.05 11.31
N SER A 157 4.28 -24.39 12.57
CA SER A 157 3.54 -25.41 13.31
C SER A 157 2.20 -24.86 13.83
N GLU A 158 1.22 -25.76 14.01
CA GLU A 158 -0.08 -25.42 14.63
C GLU A 158 0.10 -24.87 16.05
N GLU A 159 1.09 -25.35 16.79
CA GLU A 159 1.43 -24.84 18.12
C GLU A 159 1.91 -23.38 18.07
N LEU A 160 2.75 -23.03 17.08
CA LEU A 160 3.21 -21.65 16.90
C LEU A 160 2.04 -20.73 16.55
N ILE A 161 1.13 -21.19 15.70
CA ILE A 161 -0.08 -20.46 15.33
C ILE A 161 -0.97 -20.25 16.57
N ALA A 162 -1.19 -21.27 17.38
CA ALA A 162 -2.00 -21.18 18.60
C ALA A 162 -1.41 -20.18 19.59
N ARG A 163 -0.10 -20.23 19.83
CA ARG A 163 0.60 -19.25 20.68
C ARG A 163 0.50 -17.83 20.16
N ALA A 164 0.60 -17.63 18.84
CA ALA A 164 0.45 -16.32 18.25
C ALA A 164 -0.97 -15.76 18.44
N LYS A 165 -2.00 -16.59 18.23
CA LYS A 165 -3.40 -16.20 18.46
C LYS A 165 -3.66 -15.81 19.92
N GLU A 166 -3.13 -16.59 20.87
CA GLU A 166 -3.24 -16.29 22.30
C GLU A 166 -2.55 -14.97 22.66
N ALA A 167 -1.38 -14.70 22.07
CA ALA A 167 -0.61 -13.49 22.32
C ALA A 167 -1.27 -12.21 21.76
N VAL A 168 -2.03 -12.31 20.66
CA VAL A 168 -2.78 -11.19 20.07
C VAL A 168 -3.91 -10.73 21.01
N GLY A 169 -4.63 -11.68 21.62
CA GLY A 169 -5.78 -11.37 22.47
C GLY A 169 -6.92 -10.70 21.71
N GLU A 170 -7.71 -9.92 22.43
CA GLU A 170 -8.85 -9.16 21.90
C GLU A 170 -8.37 -7.91 21.18
N LEU A 171 -8.80 -7.69 19.95
CA LEU A 171 -8.43 -6.49 19.18
C LEU A 171 -9.14 -5.22 19.68
N PRO A 172 -8.61 -4.03 19.39
CA PRO A 172 -9.21 -2.76 19.84
C PRO A 172 -10.67 -2.58 19.41
N GLU A 173 -11.03 -3.01 18.21
CA GLU A 173 -12.37 -2.93 17.66
C GLU A 173 -13.36 -3.84 18.41
N ASP A 174 -12.94 -5.08 18.70
CA ASP A 174 -13.74 -6.04 19.47
C ASP A 174 -14.04 -5.50 20.88
N ARG A 175 -13.06 -4.86 21.51
CA ARG A 175 -13.22 -4.17 22.79
C ARG A 175 -14.24 -3.04 22.77
N LEU A 176 -14.28 -2.27 21.69
CA LEU A 176 -15.24 -1.19 21.53
C LEU A 176 -16.66 -1.74 21.39
N HIS A 177 -16.83 -2.82 20.62
CA HIS A 177 -18.12 -3.48 20.47
C HIS A 177 -18.63 -4.05 21.81
N HIS A 178 -17.81 -4.80 22.54
CA HIS A 178 -18.19 -5.35 23.85
C HIS A 178 -18.60 -4.26 24.85
N ARG A 179 -17.89 -3.12 24.87
CA ARG A 179 -18.26 -2.00 25.75
C ARG A 179 -19.53 -1.28 25.32
N ALA A 180 -19.84 -1.25 24.02
CA ALA A 180 -21.08 -0.65 23.53
C ALA A 180 -22.30 -1.50 23.90
N ASP A 181 -22.14 -2.82 24.00
CA ASP A 181 -23.20 -3.75 24.39
C ASP A 181 -23.46 -3.78 25.91
N GLU A 182 -22.56 -3.21 26.72
CA GLU A 182 -22.69 -3.10 28.18
C GLU A 182 -23.41 -1.81 28.67
N ILE A 183 -23.70 -0.86 27.74
CA ILE A 183 -24.39 0.42 28.04
C ILE A 183 -25.84 0.37 27.56
#